data_3e02d521e645c7ea62c1d36eba6e224b
#
_entry.id   3e02d521e645c7ea62c1d36eba6e224b
#
_cell.length_a   1.000
_cell.length_b   1.000
_cell.length_c   1.000
_cell.angle_alpha   90.00
_cell.angle_beta   90.00
_cell.angle_gamma   90.00
#
_symmetry.space_group_name_H-M   'P 1'
#
loop_
_entity.id
_entity.type
_entity.pdbx_description
1 polymer ?
#
loop_
_entity_poly.entity_id
_entity_poly.type
_entity_poly.pdbx_seq_one_letter_code
_entity_poly.pdbx_strand_id
1 'polypeptide(L)'
;MKLFVFKSKDEFLGIESDYVHRIIDDSKVAPVPLTPESYTGLLYHRGELFDVINMRLLLGYPAAEGSAETTRIIIIKWLDKKLAVIPDEITGMIWIDDNSKNTN
;
A
#
# COMPACT_ATOMS: atom_id res chain seq x y z
N MET A 1 16.65 -7.13 -8.56
CA MET A 1 15.25 -6.94 -8.14
C MET A 1 15.01 -5.48 -7.81
N LYS A 2 13.93 -4.95 -8.27
CA LYS A 2 13.56 -3.56 -8.00
C LYS A 2 12.37 -3.55 -7.04
N LEU A 3 12.54 -2.85 -5.92
CA LEU A 3 11.50 -2.76 -4.90
C LEU A 3 10.94 -1.36 -4.81
N PHE A 4 9.63 -1.30 -4.64
CA PHE A 4 8.95 -0.08 -4.27
C PHE A 4 8.82 -0.06 -2.75
N VAL A 5 9.39 0.94 -2.10
CA VAL A 5 9.49 1.01 -0.65
C VAL A 5 8.59 2.11 -0.10
N PHE A 6 7.85 1.77 0.93
CA PHE A 6 7.01 2.72 1.64
C PHE A 6 7.16 2.48 3.14
N LYS A 7 6.66 3.43 3.91
CA LYS A 7 6.81 3.40 5.35
C LYS A 7 5.44 3.47 6.01
N SER A 8 5.25 2.67 7.04
CA SER A 8 4.08 2.72 7.89
C SER A 8 4.54 2.72 9.33
N LYS A 9 4.23 3.79 10.05
CA LYS A 9 4.76 4.05 11.37
C LYS A 9 6.30 4.08 11.31
N ASP A 10 6.98 3.18 11.97
CA ASP A 10 8.44 3.10 11.99
C ASP A 10 8.99 1.97 11.13
N GLU A 11 8.13 1.29 10.40
CA GLU A 11 8.52 0.13 9.62
C GLU A 11 8.60 0.44 8.13
N PHE A 12 9.65 -0.03 7.49
CA PHE A 12 9.81 0.04 6.05
C PHE A 12 9.34 -1.25 5.44
N LEU A 13 8.56 -1.14 4.38
CA LEU A 13 8.01 -2.28 3.66
C LEU A 13 8.36 -2.16 2.19
N GLY A 14 8.65 -3.28 1.58
CA GLY A 14 8.98 -3.30 0.16
C GLY A 14 8.07 -4.24 -0.61
N ILE A 15 7.67 -3.79 -1.77
CA ILE A 15 6.89 -4.59 -2.71
C ILE A 15 7.68 -4.63 -4.01
N GLU A 16 7.80 -5.82 -4.59
CA GLU A 16 8.44 -5.94 -5.90
C GLU A 16 7.72 -5.02 -6.89
N SER A 17 8.47 -4.19 -7.60
CA SER A 17 7.90 -3.12 -8.41
C SER A 17 6.97 -3.62 -9.51
N ASP A 18 7.13 -4.85 -9.94
CA ASP A 18 6.28 -5.44 -10.99
C ASP A 18 4.82 -5.55 -10.54
N TYR A 19 4.57 -5.60 -9.25
CA TYR A 19 3.22 -5.70 -8.71
C TYR A 19 2.58 -4.33 -8.44
N VAL A 20 3.37 -3.28 -8.47
CA VAL A 20 2.83 -1.93 -8.27
C VAL A 20 2.29 -1.43 -9.60
N HIS A 21 0.97 -1.33 -9.66
CA HIS A 21 0.32 -0.91 -10.90
C HIS A 21 0.33 0.60 -11.06
N ARG A 22 0.02 1.32 -9.97
CA ARG A 22 -0.11 2.77 -10.02
C ARG A 22 -0.11 3.35 -8.61
N ILE A 23 0.32 4.60 -8.50
CA ILE A 23 0.16 5.38 -7.28
C ILE A 23 -0.81 6.50 -7.59
N ILE A 24 -1.84 6.62 -6.79
CA ILE A 24 -2.85 7.65 -6.99
C ILE A 24 -2.99 8.50 -5.73
N ASP A 25 -3.40 9.74 -5.95
CA ASP A 25 -3.65 10.68 -4.86
C ASP A 25 -5.15 10.85 -4.68
N ASP A 26 -5.55 11.06 -3.43
CA ASP A 26 -6.88 11.55 -3.06
C ASP A 26 -8.02 10.85 -3.79
N SER A 27 -8.27 9.61 -3.46
CA SER A 27 -9.37 8.86 -4.03
C SER A 27 -10.42 8.58 -2.98
N LYS A 28 -11.66 8.56 -3.43
CA LYS A 28 -12.78 8.25 -2.55
C LYS A 28 -12.85 6.75 -2.33
N VAL A 29 -12.79 6.36 -1.08
CA VAL A 29 -12.93 4.98 -0.67
C VAL A 29 -14.29 4.81 -0.04
N ALA A 30 -15.06 3.86 -0.53
CA ALA A 30 -16.38 3.56 -0.01
C ALA A 30 -16.23 2.61 1.18
N PRO A 31 -16.61 3.01 2.40
CA PRO A 31 -16.50 2.12 3.54
C PRO A 31 -17.44 0.93 3.43
N VAL A 32 -17.01 -0.21 3.94
CA VAL A 32 -17.80 -1.42 3.97
C VAL A 32 -18.03 -1.78 5.44
N PRO A 33 -19.28 -1.88 5.88
CA PRO A 33 -19.56 -2.16 7.29
C PRO A 33 -19.16 -3.58 7.69
N LEU A 34 -18.91 -3.74 8.99
CA LEU A 34 -18.61 -5.05 9.61
C LEU A 34 -17.33 -5.70 9.09
N THR A 35 -16.35 -4.88 8.70
CA THR A 35 -15.04 -5.36 8.30
C THR A 35 -14.01 -5.03 9.37
N PRO A 36 -12.83 -5.68 9.33
CA PRO A 36 -11.74 -5.32 10.24
C PRO A 36 -11.34 -3.86 10.09
N GLU A 37 -10.81 -3.29 11.16
CA GLU A 37 -10.42 -1.88 11.18
C GLU A 37 -9.37 -1.55 10.12
N SER A 38 -8.48 -2.49 9.83
CA SER A 38 -7.45 -2.30 8.81
C SER A 38 -7.99 -2.26 7.39
N TYR A 39 -9.20 -2.80 7.18
CA TYR A 39 -9.85 -2.75 5.88
C TYR A 39 -10.61 -1.44 5.75
N THR A 40 -10.11 -0.54 4.92
CA THR A 40 -10.70 0.80 4.78
C THR A 40 -11.98 0.78 3.95
N GLY A 41 -12.04 -0.05 2.93
CA GLY A 41 -13.22 -0.14 2.08
C GLY A 41 -12.88 -0.50 0.65
N LEU A 42 -13.73 -0.08 -0.27
CA LEU A 42 -13.58 -0.33 -1.69
C LEU A 42 -13.22 0.93 -2.44
N LEU A 43 -12.27 0.82 -3.33
CA LEU A 43 -11.89 1.89 -4.25
C LEU A 43 -12.26 1.48 -5.66
N TYR A 44 -13.02 2.34 -6.34
CA TYR A 44 -13.32 2.17 -7.76
C TYR A 44 -12.36 3.06 -8.54
N HIS A 45 -11.56 2.45 -9.40
CA HIS A 45 -10.59 3.19 -10.19
C HIS A 45 -10.49 2.59 -11.58
N ARG A 46 -10.81 3.40 -12.59
CA ARG A 46 -10.71 3.02 -14.01
C ARG A 46 -11.42 1.71 -14.33
N GLY A 47 -12.64 1.56 -13.84
CA GLY A 47 -13.47 0.39 -14.13
C GLY A 47 -13.16 -0.83 -13.27
N GLU A 48 -12.28 -0.71 -12.29
CA GLU A 48 -11.91 -1.83 -11.44
C GLU A 48 -12.11 -1.51 -9.97
N LEU A 49 -12.46 -2.52 -9.20
CA LEU A 49 -12.62 -2.40 -7.75
C LEU A 49 -11.40 -2.97 -7.04
N PHE A 50 -10.94 -2.23 -6.05
CA PHE A 50 -9.78 -2.63 -5.24
C PHE A 50 -10.16 -2.65 -3.77
N ASP A 51 -9.68 -3.65 -3.05
CA ASP A 51 -9.78 -3.70 -1.60
C ASP A 51 -8.72 -2.78 -1.00
N VAL A 52 -9.14 -1.83 -0.18
CA VAL A 52 -8.23 -0.82 0.37
C VAL A 52 -7.86 -1.19 1.80
N ILE A 53 -6.57 -1.29 2.05
CA ILE A 53 -6.03 -1.67 3.34
C ILE A 53 -5.16 -0.55 3.88
N ASN A 54 -5.43 -0.15 5.12
CA ASN A 54 -4.57 0.78 5.84
C ASN A 54 -3.43 -0.04 6.47
N MET A 55 -2.22 0.15 5.97
CA MET A 55 -1.09 -0.67 6.39
C MET A 55 -0.74 -0.43 7.86
N ARG A 56 -0.87 0.81 8.33
CA ARG A 56 -0.57 1.13 9.72
C ARG A 56 -1.46 0.33 10.68
N LEU A 57 -2.75 0.27 10.38
CA LEU A 57 -3.69 -0.51 11.20
C LEU A 57 -3.47 -2.00 11.05
N LEU A 58 -3.12 -2.45 9.86
CA LEU A 58 -2.83 -3.86 9.62
C LEU A 58 -1.63 -4.34 10.43
N LEU A 59 -0.63 -3.49 10.62
CA LEU A 59 0.55 -3.80 11.42
C LEU A 59 0.29 -3.70 12.93
N GLY A 60 -0.91 -3.30 13.33
CA GLY A 60 -1.27 -3.24 14.74
C GLY A 60 -1.01 -1.90 15.41
N TYR A 61 -0.65 -0.87 14.65
CA TYR A 61 -0.45 0.45 15.20
C TYR A 61 -1.76 1.23 15.24
N PRO A 62 -1.91 2.19 16.15
CA PRO A 62 -3.10 3.02 16.16
C PRO A 62 -3.19 3.91 14.92
N ALA A 63 -4.39 4.38 14.62
CA ALA A 63 -4.61 5.28 13.50
C ALA A 63 -3.76 6.54 13.66
N ALA A 64 -3.31 7.10 12.53
CA ALA A 64 -2.54 8.33 12.54
C ALA A 64 -3.40 9.47 13.06
N GLU A 65 -2.79 10.35 13.87
CA GLU A 65 -3.47 11.55 14.35
C GLU A 65 -3.44 12.63 13.28
N GLY A 66 -4.50 13.39 13.25
CA GLY A 66 -4.65 14.46 12.29
C GLY A 66 -5.19 13.97 10.96
N SER A 67 -5.64 14.90 10.13
CA SER A 67 -6.11 14.59 8.80
C SER A 67 -4.98 14.89 7.81
N ALA A 68 -4.56 13.89 7.08
CA ALA A 68 -3.68 14.10 5.95
C ALA A 68 -4.47 14.85 4.88
N GLU A 69 -3.93 15.94 4.37
CA GLU A 69 -4.58 16.70 3.31
C GLU A 69 -4.63 15.90 2.01
N THR A 70 -3.64 15.06 1.80
CA THR A 70 -3.60 14.18 0.64
C THR A 70 -3.22 12.79 1.10
N THR A 71 -3.99 11.80 0.66
CA THR A 71 -3.71 10.41 0.93
C THR A 71 -3.21 9.77 -0.35
N ARG A 72 -2.01 9.21 -0.31
CA ARG A 72 -1.50 8.44 -1.43
C ARG A 72 -1.91 6.99 -1.27
N ILE A 73 -2.30 6.40 -2.37
CA ILE A 73 -2.75 5.01 -2.40
C ILE A 73 -1.92 4.26 -3.42
N ILE A 74 -1.36 3.14 -2.99
CA ILE A 74 -0.56 2.28 -3.85
C ILE A 74 -1.46 1.18 -4.38
N ILE A 75 -1.70 1.17 -5.69
CA ILE A 75 -2.51 0.14 -6.33
C ILE A 75 -1.63 -1.02 -6.72
N ILE A 76 -1.98 -2.19 -6.22
CA ILE A 76 -1.22 -3.41 -6.39
C ILE A 76 -2.07 -4.42 -7.15
N LYS A 77 -1.47 -5.03 -8.16
CA LYS A 77 -2.08 -6.16 -8.87
C LYS A 77 -1.12 -7.34 -8.77
N TRP A 78 -1.60 -8.41 -8.20
CA TRP A 78 -0.83 -9.63 -8.05
C TRP A 78 -1.72 -10.82 -8.34
N LEU A 79 -1.43 -11.53 -9.44
CA LEU A 79 -2.28 -12.59 -9.96
C LEU A 79 -3.68 -12.00 -10.25
N ASP A 80 -4.72 -12.56 -9.65
CA ASP A 80 -6.08 -12.06 -9.76
C ASP A 80 -6.48 -11.13 -8.61
N LYS A 81 -5.53 -10.80 -7.74
CA LYS A 81 -5.78 -9.93 -6.58
C LYS A 81 -5.66 -8.48 -6.94
N LYS A 82 -6.61 -7.69 -6.48
CA LYS A 82 -6.63 -6.24 -6.69
C LYS A 82 -6.67 -5.57 -5.33
N LEU A 83 -5.53 -5.02 -4.92
CA LEU A 83 -5.37 -4.42 -3.61
C LEU A 83 -4.93 -2.99 -3.73
N ALA A 84 -5.30 -2.19 -2.76
CA ALA A 84 -4.81 -0.82 -2.64
C ALA A 84 -4.35 -0.63 -1.20
N VAL A 85 -3.15 -0.10 -1.03
CA VAL A 85 -2.53 0.06 0.28
C VAL A 85 -2.36 1.53 0.58
N ILE A 86 -2.76 1.93 1.78
CA ILE A 86 -2.53 3.29 2.27
C ILE A 86 -1.30 3.26 3.18
N PRO A 87 -0.17 3.84 2.73
CA PRO A 87 1.02 3.96 3.56
C PRO A 87 0.98 5.28 4.35
N ASP A 88 1.88 5.41 5.32
CA ASP A 88 2.11 6.71 5.95
C ASP A 88 2.98 7.60 5.05
N GLU A 89 3.96 6.98 4.39
CA GLU A 89 4.92 7.71 3.57
C GLU A 89 5.45 6.81 2.46
N ILE A 90 5.70 7.40 1.30
CA ILE A 90 6.32 6.68 0.19
C ILE A 90 7.79 7.08 0.13
N THR A 91 8.66 6.08 0.20
CA THR A 91 10.10 6.29 0.14
C THR A 91 10.61 6.30 -1.29
N GLY A 92 10.14 5.37 -2.12
CA GLY A 92 10.51 5.32 -3.53
C GLY A 92 11.02 3.97 -3.96
N MET A 93 11.70 3.96 -5.10
CA MET A 93 12.23 2.72 -5.70
C MET A 93 13.67 2.50 -5.26
N ILE A 94 14.00 1.25 -4.95
CA ILE A 94 15.38 0.84 -4.70
C ILE A 94 15.70 -0.41 -5.50
N TRP A 95 16.97 -0.54 -5.84
CA TRP A 95 17.47 -1.74 -6.49
C TRP A 95 18.17 -2.61 -5.46
N ILE A 96 17.84 -3.89 -5.47
CA ILE A 96 18.53 -4.88 -4.67
C ILE A 96 19.33 -5.75 -5.64
N ASP A 97 20.64 -5.86 -5.38
CA ASP A 97 21.51 -6.70 -6.17
C ASP A 97 21.22 -8.17 -5.83
N ASP A 98 20.80 -8.92 -6.84
CA ASP A 98 20.50 -10.33 -6.67
C ASP A 98 21.73 -11.14 -6.23
N ASN A 99 22.91 -10.66 -6.56
CA ASN A 99 24.15 -11.33 -6.16
C ASN A 99 24.36 -11.28 -4.65
N SER A 100 23.80 -10.29 -3.97
CA SER A 100 23.93 -10.20 -2.53
C SER A 100 23.25 -11.37 -1.81
N LYS A 101 22.32 -12.03 -2.46
CA LYS A 101 21.63 -13.18 -1.90
C LYS A 101 22.48 -14.43 -1.89
N ASN A 102 23.52 -14.46 -2.69
CA ASN A 102 24.35 -15.63 -2.91
C ASN A 102 25.67 -15.58 -2.14
N THR A 103 25.84 -14.59 -1.28
CA THR A 103 27.07 -14.39 -0.54
C THR A 103 27.06 -15.09 0.82
N ASN A 104 26.31 -16.10 0.95
CA ASN A 104 26.21 -16.85 2.20
C ASN A 104 27.28 -17.92 2.30
#